data_42e2df22d90c6687addd900aa6b14aaf
#
_entry.id   42e2df22d90c6687addd900aa6b14aaf
#
_cell.length_a   1.000
_cell.length_b   1.000
_cell.length_c   1.000
_cell.angle_alpha   90.00
_cell.angle_beta   90.00
_cell.angle_gamma   90.00
#
_symmetry.space_group_name_H-M   'P 1'
#
loop_
_entity.id
_entity.type
_entity.pdbx_description
1 polymer ?
#
loop_
_entity_poly.entity_id
_entity_poly.type
_entity_poly.pdbx_seq_one_letter_code
_entity_poly.pdbx_strand_id
1 'polypeptide(L)'
;MSDAFARAPARLLASCRLVLALGVLAPALVSCASLPAPQPRAIRSAFAHPEETALGRIVARSAPDAQSSGVRLLISGEDTLGSLVTLARRAERSLDLQYYIVRNDASARTLLREVHAAAVRGVRVRMLVDDLNTAGTDESLLCITRHPNVELRLFNPFPAGRFSTYTRILASLTDIDRINQRMHGKMFVADNAIGATGGRNLGDEYFVRSPKSNFVDLDVLVAGPAVRKLSATFDRFWNDPLAYPVAQVIRETPRCKGPVSESPQQETSAQGETLEAPDSTPVPPSLLAHDLEARRLRLTWVDVRVLADTPAKIGSAPVPKSASIADEVARLLGSARRELILVTPYFVPGEHGVDLIRTLRERGVRVRVLTNSLASTDAPVVHVGYARYRPQLIDLGVELYELRNQLGTPRSQLGRFGSSLASLHAKAVVVDRSTVLVGSMNLDPRSEHLNTEMGLVIPAPGIAAQLVRLFDDVAKNSSYRLEKDDDGRLRWAGGSPSVPDAEGREPGASLGLRTLMFLLTPFAPEELL
;
A
#
# COMPACT_ATOMS: atom_id res chain seq x y z
N MET A 1 -7.51 -10.55 -70.76
CA MET A 1 -8.21 -9.83 -69.68
C MET A 1 -9.31 -10.75 -69.09
N SER A 2 -8.97 -11.83 -68.37
CA SER A 2 -10.01 -12.69 -67.75
C SER A 2 -9.50 -13.57 -66.60
N ASP A 3 -8.58 -13.08 -65.75
CA ASP A 3 -8.13 -13.89 -64.60
C ASP A 3 -8.11 -13.13 -63.26
N ALA A 4 -8.69 -11.94 -63.19
CA ALA A 4 -8.65 -11.10 -61.98
C ALA A 4 -9.92 -11.23 -61.08
N PHE A 5 -11.00 -11.88 -61.52
CA PHE A 5 -12.29 -11.89 -60.83
C PHE A 5 -12.56 -13.15 -59.97
N ALA A 6 -11.70 -14.18 -60.03
CA ALA A 6 -11.95 -15.47 -59.31
C ALA A 6 -11.32 -15.55 -57.90
N ARG A 7 -10.50 -14.59 -57.48
CA ARG A 7 -9.76 -14.68 -56.19
C ARG A 7 -10.36 -13.89 -55.01
N ALA A 8 -11.35 -13.04 -55.24
CA ALA A 8 -11.95 -12.21 -54.19
C ALA A 8 -12.85 -12.97 -53.17
N PRO A 9 -13.71 -13.95 -53.58
CA PRO A 9 -14.60 -14.61 -52.62
C PRO A 9 -13.90 -15.57 -51.67
N ALA A 10 -12.76 -16.15 -52.06
CA ALA A 10 -12.05 -17.13 -51.21
C ALA A 10 -11.37 -16.46 -49.98
N ARG A 11 -10.88 -15.24 -50.12
CA ARG A 11 -10.27 -14.47 -49.01
C ARG A 11 -11.32 -13.97 -48.01
N LEU A 12 -12.48 -13.53 -48.47
CA LEU A 12 -13.58 -13.12 -47.58
C LEU A 12 -14.12 -14.32 -46.76
N LEU A 13 -14.27 -15.48 -47.40
CA LEU A 13 -14.71 -16.73 -46.70
C LEU A 13 -13.67 -17.23 -45.68
N ALA A 14 -12.37 -17.08 -45.96
CA ALA A 14 -11.31 -17.42 -45.03
C ALA A 14 -11.28 -16.47 -43.83
N SER A 15 -11.46 -15.17 -44.04
CA SER A 15 -11.54 -14.15 -42.97
C SER A 15 -12.79 -14.34 -42.09
N CYS A 16 -13.95 -14.64 -42.68
CA CYS A 16 -15.17 -14.96 -41.91
C CYS A 16 -15.03 -16.25 -41.11
N ARG A 17 -14.37 -17.28 -41.63
CA ARG A 17 -14.10 -18.53 -40.89
C ARG A 17 -13.14 -18.30 -39.73
N LEU A 18 -12.12 -17.46 -39.90
CA LEU A 18 -11.17 -17.09 -38.84
C LEU A 18 -11.85 -16.29 -37.72
N VAL A 19 -12.71 -15.33 -38.06
CA VAL A 19 -13.49 -14.55 -37.08
C VAL A 19 -14.52 -15.43 -36.36
N LEU A 20 -15.19 -16.36 -37.07
CA LEU A 20 -16.10 -17.32 -36.44
C LEU A 20 -15.32 -18.32 -35.55
N ALA A 21 -14.17 -18.80 -35.97
CA ALA A 21 -13.33 -19.70 -35.19
C ALA A 21 -12.79 -18.99 -33.92
N LEU A 22 -12.36 -17.74 -34.03
CA LEU A 22 -11.97 -16.92 -32.88
C LEU A 22 -13.18 -16.59 -31.98
N GLY A 23 -14.36 -16.33 -32.55
CA GLY A 23 -15.58 -16.08 -31.81
C GLY A 23 -16.13 -17.29 -31.06
N VAL A 24 -15.83 -18.52 -31.51
CA VAL A 24 -16.21 -19.78 -30.84
C VAL A 24 -15.13 -20.26 -29.86
N LEU A 25 -13.85 -20.03 -30.14
CA LEU A 25 -12.77 -20.38 -29.22
C LEU A 25 -12.69 -19.45 -28.00
N ALA A 26 -13.03 -18.17 -28.15
CA ALA A 26 -12.99 -17.23 -27.03
C ALA A 26 -13.92 -17.61 -25.86
N PRO A 27 -15.21 -17.94 -26.05
CA PRO A 27 -16.06 -18.40 -24.96
C PRO A 27 -15.69 -19.80 -24.42
N ALA A 28 -15.10 -20.68 -25.22
CA ALA A 28 -14.63 -21.97 -24.74
C ALA A 28 -13.41 -21.87 -23.82
N LEU A 29 -12.53 -20.88 -24.02
CA LEU A 29 -11.40 -20.59 -23.14
C LEU A 29 -11.83 -19.88 -21.84
N VAL A 30 -12.92 -19.12 -21.87
CA VAL A 30 -13.47 -18.43 -20.69
C VAL A 30 -14.26 -19.39 -19.78
N SER A 31 -14.86 -20.45 -20.35
CA SER A 31 -15.71 -21.39 -19.62
C SER A 31 -14.98 -22.30 -18.60
N CYS A 32 -13.64 -22.37 -18.62
CA CYS A 32 -12.88 -23.23 -17.72
C CYS A 32 -12.11 -22.50 -16.60
N ALA A 33 -12.25 -21.19 -16.46
CA ALA A 33 -11.50 -20.39 -15.51
C ALA A 33 -12.36 -19.99 -14.31
N SER A 34 -12.73 -20.96 -13.46
CA SER A 34 -13.36 -20.69 -12.17
C SER A 34 -12.39 -20.99 -11.04
N LEU A 35 -12.46 -20.21 -9.97
CA LEU A 35 -11.79 -20.56 -8.72
C LEU A 35 -12.34 -21.87 -8.16
N PRO A 36 -11.52 -22.69 -7.52
CA PRO A 36 -12.04 -23.86 -6.80
C PRO A 36 -13.00 -23.41 -5.70
N ALA A 37 -14.03 -24.23 -5.44
CA ALA A 37 -14.93 -23.95 -4.33
C ALA A 37 -14.12 -23.85 -3.01
N PRO A 38 -14.42 -22.86 -2.15
CA PRO A 38 -13.75 -22.73 -0.86
C PRO A 38 -13.92 -24.02 -0.05
N GLN A 39 -12.80 -24.63 0.34
CA GLN A 39 -12.81 -25.84 1.18
C GLN A 39 -12.98 -25.43 2.65
N PRO A 40 -13.78 -26.18 3.45
CA PRO A 40 -13.81 -25.99 4.89
C PRO A 40 -12.40 -26.08 5.48
N ARG A 41 -12.04 -25.10 6.31
CA ARG A 41 -10.71 -25.02 6.90
C ARG A 41 -10.82 -24.80 8.41
N ALA A 42 -9.86 -25.35 9.15
CA ALA A 42 -9.74 -25.05 10.58
C ALA A 42 -9.51 -23.54 10.77
N ILE A 43 -10.24 -22.94 11.68
CA ILE A 43 -10.04 -21.54 12.08
C ILE A 43 -8.65 -21.43 12.73
N ARG A 44 -7.88 -20.46 12.28
CA ARG A 44 -6.55 -20.16 12.82
C ARG A 44 -6.57 -18.77 13.43
N SER A 45 -6.04 -18.65 14.65
CA SER A 45 -5.96 -17.39 15.39
C SER A 45 -4.51 -16.97 15.62
N ALA A 46 -4.32 -15.69 15.93
CA ALA A 46 -3.06 -15.14 16.38
C ALA A 46 -2.57 -15.87 17.64
N PHE A 47 -1.27 -15.76 17.90
CA PHE A 47 -0.68 -16.34 19.14
C PHE A 47 -1.34 -15.71 20.37
N ALA A 48 -1.86 -16.57 21.26
CA ALA A 48 -2.73 -16.11 22.36
C ALA A 48 -1.96 -15.50 23.54
N HIS A 49 -0.70 -15.93 23.75
CA HIS A 49 0.10 -15.66 24.97
C HIS A 49 1.36 -14.82 24.65
N PRO A 50 1.24 -13.57 24.15
CA PRO A 50 2.41 -12.75 23.81
C PRO A 50 3.36 -12.54 24.99
N GLU A 51 2.87 -12.54 26.22
CA GLU A 51 3.65 -12.41 27.46
C GLU A 51 4.68 -13.54 27.67
N GLU A 52 4.49 -14.68 27.05
CA GLU A 52 5.43 -15.81 27.09
C GLU A 52 6.66 -15.58 26.18
N THR A 53 6.62 -14.58 25.28
CA THR A 53 7.71 -14.28 24.36
C THR A 53 8.64 -13.18 24.88
N ALA A 54 9.86 -13.12 24.35
CA ALA A 54 10.79 -12.04 24.70
C ALA A 54 10.22 -10.67 24.32
N LEU A 55 9.60 -10.55 23.13
CA LEU A 55 8.97 -9.30 22.69
C LEU A 55 7.83 -8.90 23.63
N GLY A 56 6.94 -9.80 23.99
CA GLY A 56 5.84 -9.51 24.91
C GLY A 56 6.30 -9.11 26.29
N ARG A 57 7.34 -9.76 26.84
CA ARG A 57 7.93 -9.37 28.13
C ARG A 57 8.57 -7.98 28.09
N ILE A 58 9.18 -7.58 26.95
CA ILE A 58 9.73 -6.23 26.79
C ILE A 58 8.59 -5.20 26.72
N VAL A 59 7.52 -5.51 25.99
CA VAL A 59 6.31 -4.66 25.93
C VAL A 59 5.73 -4.45 27.32
N ALA A 60 5.49 -5.54 28.08
CA ALA A 60 4.92 -5.46 29.42
C ALA A 60 5.76 -4.63 30.40
N ARG A 61 7.09 -4.68 30.29
CA ARG A 61 8.01 -3.86 31.11
C ARG A 61 8.06 -2.39 30.69
N SER A 62 7.78 -2.09 29.41
CA SER A 62 7.87 -0.74 28.86
C SER A 62 6.56 0.02 28.98
N ALA A 63 5.42 -0.68 29.01
CA ALA A 63 4.09 -0.09 29.09
C ALA A 63 3.84 0.48 30.50
N PRO A 64 3.25 1.68 30.61
CA PRO A 64 2.87 2.27 31.89
C PRO A 64 1.67 1.58 32.52
N ASP A 65 0.80 0.97 31.71
CA ASP A 65 -0.42 0.27 32.11
C ASP A 65 -0.82 -0.78 31.04
N ALA A 66 -1.87 -1.56 31.33
CA ALA A 66 -2.34 -2.63 30.44
C ALA A 66 -3.22 -2.15 29.28
N GLN A 67 -3.69 -0.92 29.28
CA GLN A 67 -4.61 -0.34 28.29
C GLN A 67 -3.86 0.45 27.21
N SER A 68 -2.76 1.10 27.60
CA SER A 68 -1.96 1.92 26.68
C SER A 68 -1.22 1.08 25.67
N SER A 69 -1.21 1.56 24.43
CA SER A 69 -0.40 1.03 23.33
C SER A 69 0.76 1.96 23.05
N GLY A 70 1.95 1.39 22.89
CA GLY A 70 3.13 2.15 22.51
C GLY A 70 3.16 2.39 21.01
N VAL A 71 3.45 3.62 20.59
CA VAL A 71 3.54 3.99 19.16
C VAL A 71 4.78 4.81 18.85
N ARG A 72 5.30 4.65 17.63
CA ARG A 72 6.36 5.48 17.04
C ARG A 72 6.15 5.56 15.53
N LEU A 73 6.30 6.76 14.93
CA LEU A 73 6.27 6.90 13.48
C LEU A 73 7.53 6.28 12.87
N LEU A 74 7.35 5.49 11.83
CA LEU A 74 8.39 4.95 10.95
C LEU A 74 8.40 5.81 9.67
N ILE A 75 9.17 6.88 9.70
CA ILE A 75 9.23 7.89 8.63
C ILE A 75 10.19 7.43 7.53
N SER A 76 11.41 7.02 7.92
CA SER A 76 12.44 6.56 6.99
C SER A 76 12.18 5.14 6.50
N GLY A 77 12.32 4.92 5.19
CA GLY A 77 12.25 3.57 4.61
C GLY A 77 13.30 2.62 5.18
N GLU A 78 14.52 3.11 5.43
CA GLU A 78 15.61 2.32 6.02
C GLU A 78 15.27 1.86 7.45
N ASP A 79 14.79 2.77 8.33
CA ASP A 79 14.40 2.40 9.71
C ASP A 79 13.19 1.46 9.71
N THR A 80 12.27 1.64 8.75
CA THR A 80 11.11 0.75 8.58
C THR A 80 11.58 -0.66 8.21
N LEU A 81 12.38 -0.81 7.14
CA LEU A 81 12.90 -2.12 6.73
C LEU A 81 13.71 -2.77 7.86
N GLY A 82 14.59 -2.00 8.50
CA GLY A 82 15.38 -2.46 9.65
C GLY A 82 14.51 -2.91 10.82
N SER A 83 13.39 -2.25 11.07
CA SER A 83 12.44 -2.63 12.11
C SER A 83 11.72 -3.94 11.77
N LEU A 84 11.26 -4.12 10.51
CA LEU A 84 10.61 -5.37 10.07
C LEU A 84 11.59 -6.55 10.12
N VAL A 85 12.83 -6.36 9.65
CA VAL A 85 13.92 -7.36 9.74
C VAL A 85 14.19 -7.71 11.20
N THR A 86 14.25 -6.71 12.09
CA THR A 86 14.45 -6.92 13.53
C THR A 86 13.32 -7.74 14.14
N LEU A 87 12.07 -7.44 13.80
CA LEU A 87 10.91 -8.22 14.26
C LEU A 87 10.97 -9.66 13.78
N ALA A 88 11.31 -9.89 12.50
CA ALA A 88 11.47 -11.25 11.96
C ALA A 88 12.55 -12.04 12.70
N ARG A 89 13.68 -11.41 13.00
CA ARG A 89 14.79 -12.04 13.74
C ARG A 89 14.45 -12.35 15.19
N ARG A 90 13.62 -11.51 15.83
CA ARG A 90 13.30 -11.58 17.25
C ARG A 90 12.01 -12.33 17.58
N ALA A 91 11.21 -12.67 16.58
CA ALA A 91 10.02 -13.48 16.74
C ALA A 91 10.37 -14.89 17.26
N GLU A 92 9.61 -15.35 18.27
CA GLU A 92 9.77 -16.66 18.90
C GLU A 92 8.62 -17.63 18.59
N ARG A 93 7.39 -17.10 18.36
CA ARG A 93 6.19 -17.92 18.22
C ARG A 93 5.44 -17.71 16.90
N SER A 94 5.26 -16.47 16.49
CA SER A 94 4.44 -16.19 15.31
C SER A 94 4.88 -14.95 14.54
N LEU A 95 4.70 -15.01 13.22
CA LEU A 95 4.75 -13.87 12.31
C LEU A 95 3.47 -13.87 11.47
N ASP A 96 2.73 -12.77 11.49
CA ASP A 96 1.54 -12.56 10.70
C ASP A 96 1.78 -11.35 9.78
N LEU A 97 1.74 -11.58 8.46
CA LEU A 97 2.04 -10.60 7.43
C LEU A 97 0.84 -10.42 6.49
N GLN A 98 0.38 -9.19 6.31
CA GLN A 98 -0.65 -8.85 5.32
C GLN A 98 -0.13 -7.73 4.43
N TYR A 99 -0.17 -7.93 3.10
CA TYR A 99 0.31 -6.94 2.15
C TYR A 99 -0.52 -6.92 0.86
N TYR A 100 -0.67 -5.73 0.30
CA TYR A 100 -1.28 -5.53 -1.00
C TYR A 100 -0.29 -5.79 -2.14
N ILE A 101 0.98 -5.39 -1.98
CA ILE A 101 2.06 -5.62 -2.95
C ILE A 101 3.24 -6.28 -2.25
N VAL A 102 3.74 -7.35 -2.85
CA VAL A 102 5.04 -7.97 -2.52
C VAL A 102 5.83 -8.09 -3.82
N ARG A 103 6.90 -7.28 -3.94
CA ARG A 103 7.79 -7.31 -5.10
C ARG A 103 8.80 -8.45 -5.00
N ASN A 104 9.41 -8.80 -6.13
CA ASN A 104 10.55 -9.70 -6.16
C ASN A 104 11.85 -8.91 -6.36
N ASP A 105 12.19 -8.06 -5.40
CA ASP A 105 13.35 -7.17 -5.41
C ASP A 105 14.23 -7.34 -4.17
N ALA A 106 15.28 -6.53 -4.04
CA ALA A 106 16.29 -6.70 -2.99
C ALA A 106 15.71 -6.53 -1.59
N SER A 107 14.86 -5.53 -1.36
CA SER A 107 14.27 -5.26 -0.05
C SER A 107 13.29 -6.35 0.38
N ALA A 108 12.40 -6.76 -0.52
CA ALA A 108 11.45 -7.82 -0.26
C ALA A 108 12.17 -9.16 -0.03
N ARG A 109 13.14 -9.52 -0.88
CA ARG A 109 13.94 -10.74 -0.69
C ARG A 109 14.71 -10.75 0.63
N THR A 110 15.25 -9.59 1.04
CA THR A 110 15.96 -9.47 2.32
C THR A 110 15.02 -9.75 3.50
N LEU A 111 13.84 -9.13 3.53
CA LEU A 111 12.87 -9.37 4.59
C LEU A 111 12.36 -10.83 4.56
N LEU A 112 12.01 -11.36 3.40
CA LEU A 112 11.46 -12.72 3.27
C LEU A 112 12.48 -13.80 3.63
N ARG A 113 13.79 -13.57 3.44
CA ARG A 113 14.85 -14.47 3.98
C ARG A 113 14.82 -14.54 5.50
N GLU A 114 14.66 -13.39 6.18
CA GLU A 114 14.58 -13.35 7.64
C GLU A 114 13.28 -13.98 8.17
N VAL A 115 12.17 -13.81 7.44
CA VAL A 115 10.89 -14.49 7.73
C VAL A 115 11.04 -16.00 7.57
N HIS A 116 11.72 -16.46 6.52
CA HIS A 116 12.02 -17.88 6.32
C HIS A 116 12.95 -18.41 7.43
N ALA A 117 14.01 -17.67 7.78
CA ALA A 117 14.89 -18.03 8.89
C ALA A 117 14.14 -18.13 10.22
N ALA A 118 13.12 -17.28 10.45
CA ALA A 118 12.23 -17.41 11.60
C ALA A 118 11.43 -18.74 11.54
N ALA A 119 10.90 -19.11 10.38
CA ALA A 119 10.21 -20.39 10.21
C ALA A 119 11.10 -21.59 10.49
N VAL A 120 12.37 -21.55 10.06
CA VAL A 120 13.39 -22.59 10.38
C VAL A 120 13.63 -22.68 11.89
N ARG A 121 13.58 -21.57 12.63
CA ARG A 121 13.64 -21.56 14.11
C ARG A 121 12.39 -22.10 14.79
N GLY A 122 11.34 -22.48 14.04
CA GLY A 122 10.08 -22.98 14.58
C GLY A 122 8.96 -21.95 14.72
N VAL A 123 9.18 -20.71 14.26
CA VAL A 123 8.16 -19.67 14.26
C VAL A 123 7.07 -19.99 13.24
N ARG A 124 5.80 -19.92 13.63
CA ARG A 124 4.67 -20.03 12.71
C ARG A 124 4.54 -18.75 11.89
N VAL A 125 4.58 -18.87 10.58
CA VAL A 125 4.44 -17.76 9.64
C VAL A 125 3.14 -17.87 8.87
N ARG A 126 2.30 -16.81 8.91
CA ARG A 126 1.12 -16.65 8.07
C ARG A 126 1.29 -15.42 7.19
N MET A 127 1.23 -15.61 5.88
CA MET A 127 1.31 -14.52 4.90
C MET A 127 -0.01 -14.43 4.13
N LEU A 128 -0.63 -13.26 4.11
CA LEU A 128 -1.82 -12.96 3.33
C LEU A 128 -1.49 -11.85 2.33
N VAL A 129 -1.60 -12.16 1.04
CA VAL A 129 -1.22 -11.24 -0.04
C VAL A 129 -2.41 -11.05 -0.98
N ASP A 130 -2.72 -9.80 -1.33
CA ASP A 130 -3.71 -9.53 -2.38
C ASP A 130 -3.17 -9.98 -3.74
N ASP A 131 -4.02 -10.64 -4.54
CA ASP A 131 -3.56 -11.26 -5.78
C ASP A 131 -3.38 -10.29 -6.97
N LEU A 132 -3.81 -9.01 -6.84
CA LEU A 132 -3.74 -8.08 -7.99
C LEU A 132 -2.30 -7.90 -8.51
N ASN A 133 -1.35 -7.75 -7.61
CA ASN A 133 0.03 -7.42 -7.94
C ASN A 133 1.00 -8.62 -7.91
N THR A 134 0.48 -9.85 -7.97
CA THR A 134 1.30 -11.08 -7.97
C THR A 134 1.57 -11.64 -9.39
N ALA A 135 1.23 -10.91 -10.45
CA ALA A 135 1.51 -11.36 -11.82
C ALA A 135 3.01 -11.60 -12.04
N GLY A 136 3.37 -12.81 -12.50
CA GLY A 136 4.78 -13.18 -12.73
C GLY A 136 5.60 -13.49 -11.48
N THR A 137 4.98 -13.57 -10.28
CA THR A 137 5.68 -13.90 -9.02
C THR A 137 5.31 -15.28 -8.47
N ASP A 138 4.52 -16.05 -9.21
CA ASP A 138 3.94 -17.32 -8.76
C ASP A 138 4.99 -18.32 -8.24
N GLU A 139 6.12 -18.45 -8.94
CA GLU A 139 7.21 -19.34 -8.52
C GLU A 139 7.80 -18.91 -7.18
N SER A 140 8.06 -17.62 -6.99
CA SER A 140 8.60 -17.08 -5.73
C SER A 140 7.63 -17.29 -4.56
N LEU A 141 6.33 -17.11 -4.79
CA LEU A 141 5.29 -17.34 -3.78
C LEU A 141 5.17 -18.81 -3.39
N LEU A 142 5.28 -19.72 -4.35
CA LEU A 142 5.28 -21.15 -4.07
C LEU A 142 6.56 -21.59 -3.34
N CYS A 143 7.71 -21.00 -3.70
CA CYS A 143 8.98 -21.40 -3.10
C CYS A 143 9.05 -21.05 -1.60
N ILE A 144 8.48 -19.93 -1.16
CA ILE A 144 8.50 -19.57 0.26
C ILE A 144 7.66 -20.54 1.11
N THR A 145 6.63 -21.18 0.53
CA THR A 145 5.76 -22.13 1.24
C THR A 145 6.31 -23.55 1.35
N ARG A 146 7.52 -23.81 0.86
CA ARG A 146 8.15 -25.15 1.02
C ARG A 146 8.43 -25.51 2.47
N HIS A 147 8.64 -24.51 3.33
CA HIS A 147 8.82 -24.76 4.75
C HIS A 147 7.47 -25.01 5.45
N PRO A 148 7.29 -26.09 6.24
CA PRO A 148 6.00 -26.45 6.84
C PRO A 148 5.43 -25.39 7.81
N ASN A 149 6.30 -24.56 8.38
CA ASN A 149 5.87 -23.47 9.27
C ASN A 149 5.44 -22.20 8.52
N VAL A 150 5.48 -22.17 7.17
CA VAL A 150 5.04 -21.04 6.35
C VAL A 150 3.75 -21.39 5.62
N GLU A 151 2.68 -20.67 5.92
CA GLU A 151 1.42 -20.74 5.18
C GLU A 151 1.18 -19.40 4.47
N LEU A 152 0.94 -19.46 3.15
CA LEU A 152 0.62 -18.29 2.32
C LEU A 152 -0.75 -18.46 1.70
N ARG A 153 -1.56 -17.41 1.80
CA ARG A 153 -2.87 -17.30 1.15
C ARG A 153 -2.92 -16.09 0.22
N LEU A 154 -3.57 -16.26 -0.91
CA LEU A 154 -3.91 -15.18 -1.82
C LEU A 154 -5.33 -14.71 -1.50
N PHE A 155 -5.49 -13.41 -1.27
CA PHE A 155 -6.79 -12.82 -1.01
C PHE A 155 -7.44 -12.37 -2.31
N ASN A 156 -8.70 -12.74 -2.50
CA ASN A 156 -9.52 -12.42 -3.66
C ASN A 156 -8.80 -12.71 -5.00
N PRO A 157 -8.34 -13.96 -5.24
CA PRO A 157 -7.48 -14.27 -6.36
C PRO A 157 -8.21 -14.22 -7.71
N PHE A 158 -7.43 -13.99 -8.75
CA PHE A 158 -7.88 -14.10 -10.13
C PHE A 158 -8.05 -15.58 -10.52
N PRO A 159 -9.13 -15.92 -11.25
CA PRO A 159 -9.37 -17.32 -11.64
C PRO A 159 -8.38 -17.84 -12.67
N ALA A 160 -7.81 -16.96 -13.51
CA ALA A 160 -6.88 -17.30 -14.58
C ALA A 160 -6.01 -16.11 -15.01
N GLY A 161 -5.22 -16.29 -16.08
CA GLY A 161 -4.47 -15.19 -16.71
C GLY A 161 -3.23 -14.75 -15.92
N ARG A 162 -2.61 -15.63 -15.14
CA ARG A 162 -1.55 -15.27 -14.18
C ARG A 162 -0.23 -14.77 -14.80
N PHE A 163 -0.08 -14.84 -16.13
CA PHE A 163 1.13 -14.38 -16.83
C PHE A 163 1.34 -12.87 -16.79
N SER A 164 0.25 -12.09 -16.83
CA SER A 164 0.31 -10.62 -16.81
C SER A 164 -0.97 -10.02 -16.25
N THR A 165 -0.89 -8.74 -15.85
CA THR A 165 -2.08 -7.99 -15.41
C THR A 165 -3.13 -7.90 -16.51
N TYR A 166 -2.73 -7.75 -17.78
CA TYR A 166 -3.68 -7.69 -18.91
C TYR A 166 -4.43 -9.00 -19.10
N THR A 167 -3.75 -10.15 -19.05
CA THR A 167 -4.38 -11.45 -19.19
C THR A 167 -5.30 -11.77 -18.01
N ARG A 168 -4.98 -11.31 -16.81
CA ARG A 168 -5.86 -11.42 -15.63
C ARG A 168 -7.16 -10.65 -15.83
N ILE A 169 -7.08 -9.38 -16.26
CA ILE A 169 -8.25 -8.54 -16.53
C ILE A 169 -9.14 -9.18 -17.60
N LEU A 170 -8.54 -9.61 -18.73
CA LEU A 170 -9.28 -10.27 -19.81
C LEU A 170 -9.97 -11.57 -19.36
N ALA A 171 -9.30 -12.38 -18.54
CA ALA A 171 -9.86 -13.62 -18.01
C ALA A 171 -10.96 -13.40 -16.95
N SER A 172 -11.16 -12.16 -16.52
CA SER A 172 -12.07 -11.81 -15.41
C SER A 172 -13.13 -10.79 -15.81
N LEU A 173 -13.35 -10.57 -17.11
CA LEU A 173 -14.36 -9.60 -17.60
C LEU A 173 -15.79 -9.90 -17.11
N THR A 174 -16.10 -11.16 -16.82
CA THR A 174 -17.40 -11.59 -16.27
C THR A 174 -17.50 -11.41 -14.75
N ASP A 175 -16.43 -11.01 -14.08
CA ASP A 175 -16.33 -10.92 -12.61
C ASP A 175 -15.61 -9.63 -12.17
N ILE A 176 -15.78 -8.57 -12.99
CA ILE A 176 -15.02 -7.32 -12.84
C ILE A 176 -15.31 -6.62 -11.52
N ASP A 177 -16.56 -6.70 -11.03
CA ASP A 177 -16.96 -6.07 -9.77
C ASP A 177 -16.19 -6.68 -8.59
N ARG A 178 -16.08 -8.00 -8.54
CA ARG A 178 -15.30 -8.68 -7.49
C ARG A 178 -13.81 -8.37 -7.60
N ILE A 179 -13.24 -8.50 -8.81
CA ILE A 179 -11.79 -8.31 -8.98
C ILE A 179 -11.34 -6.86 -8.82
N ASN A 180 -12.25 -5.90 -8.91
CA ASN A 180 -11.96 -4.48 -8.65
C ASN A 180 -11.87 -4.16 -7.15
N GLN A 181 -12.40 -5.02 -6.29
CA GLN A 181 -12.38 -4.89 -4.84
C GLN A 181 -11.14 -5.56 -4.26
N ARG A 182 -10.31 -4.82 -3.47
CA ARG A 182 -8.99 -5.29 -3.04
C ARG A 182 -8.76 -5.15 -1.53
N MET A 183 -7.96 -6.07 -1.00
CA MET A 183 -7.45 -5.99 0.36
C MET A 183 -6.25 -5.04 0.40
N HIS A 184 -6.48 -3.78 0.81
CA HIS A 184 -5.46 -2.74 0.76
C HIS A 184 -4.75 -2.47 2.10
N GLY A 185 -5.17 -3.08 3.20
CA GLY A 185 -4.48 -2.99 4.49
C GLY A 185 -3.11 -3.67 4.48
N LYS A 186 -2.13 -3.07 5.15
CA LYS A 186 -0.76 -3.57 5.30
C LYS A 186 -0.40 -3.69 6.76
N MET A 187 0.10 -4.85 7.17
CA MET A 187 0.61 -5.06 8.52
C MET A 187 1.70 -6.13 8.58
N PHE A 188 2.55 -6.01 9.57
CA PHE A 188 3.54 -6.99 9.97
C PHE A 188 3.48 -7.13 11.49
N VAL A 189 3.18 -8.30 12.01
CA VAL A 189 3.03 -8.54 13.45
C VAL A 189 3.92 -9.70 13.88
N ALA A 190 4.72 -9.48 14.94
CA ALA A 190 5.56 -10.48 15.58
C ALA A 190 5.01 -10.82 16.96
N ASP A 191 4.83 -12.11 17.21
CA ASP A 191 4.42 -12.71 18.50
C ASP A 191 3.14 -12.10 19.11
N ASN A 192 2.28 -11.48 18.28
CA ASN A 192 1.11 -10.72 18.76
C ASN A 192 1.46 -9.65 19.82
N ALA A 193 2.70 -9.18 19.82
CA ALA A 193 3.26 -8.26 20.83
C ALA A 193 3.66 -6.91 20.23
N ILE A 194 4.39 -6.93 19.11
CA ILE A 194 4.86 -5.73 18.39
C ILE A 194 4.54 -5.90 16.91
N GLY A 195 4.13 -4.82 16.26
CA GLY A 195 3.86 -4.81 14.82
C GLY A 195 4.11 -3.46 14.18
N ALA A 196 3.95 -3.43 12.86
CA ALA A 196 3.96 -2.23 12.06
C ALA A 196 2.76 -2.24 11.11
N THR A 197 2.14 -1.07 10.89
CA THR A 197 1.08 -0.86 9.90
C THR A 197 1.15 0.54 9.35
N GLY A 198 0.66 0.76 8.13
CA GLY A 198 0.69 2.07 7.48
C GLY A 198 0.49 1.98 5.97
N GLY A 199 1.24 2.79 5.21
CA GLY A 199 1.12 2.89 3.75
C GLY A 199 2.02 1.92 2.98
N ARG A 200 3.17 1.51 3.54
CA ARG A 200 4.21 0.78 2.81
C ARG A 200 3.83 -0.65 2.45
N ASN A 201 4.09 -1.01 1.20
CA ASN A 201 4.16 -2.39 0.75
C ASN A 201 5.61 -2.92 0.82
N LEU A 202 5.84 -4.15 0.33
CA LEU A 202 7.18 -4.73 0.26
C LEU A 202 7.76 -4.55 -1.15
N GLY A 203 8.72 -3.65 -1.26
CA GLY A 203 9.42 -3.32 -2.50
C GLY A 203 10.45 -2.21 -2.30
N ASP A 204 11.48 -2.17 -3.15
CA ASP A 204 12.59 -1.22 -3.07
C ASP A 204 12.11 0.25 -3.08
N GLU A 205 11.07 0.55 -3.86
CA GLU A 205 10.47 1.87 -3.95
C GLU A 205 9.86 2.36 -2.62
N TYR A 206 9.36 1.46 -1.78
CA TYR A 206 8.79 1.78 -0.47
C TYR A 206 9.84 2.00 0.62
N PHE A 207 11.05 1.49 0.42
CA PHE A 207 12.16 1.63 1.37
C PHE A 207 13.24 2.60 0.91
N VAL A 208 12.95 3.38 -0.14
CA VAL A 208 13.85 4.40 -0.72
C VAL A 208 15.17 3.77 -1.22
N ARG A 209 15.06 2.60 -1.87
CA ARG A 209 16.19 1.83 -2.41
C ARG A 209 16.12 1.64 -3.93
N SER A 210 15.06 2.11 -4.58
CA SER A 210 14.92 2.05 -6.03
C SER A 210 15.77 3.15 -6.70
N PRO A 211 16.51 2.83 -7.78
CA PRO A 211 17.29 3.83 -8.51
C PRO A 211 16.42 4.76 -9.38
N LYS A 212 15.17 4.38 -9.66
CA LYS A 212 14.29 5.11 -10.58
C LYS A 212 13.32 6.05 -9.86
N SER A 213 12.49 5.50 -9.00
CA SER A 213 11.46 6.24 -8.27
C SER A 213 11.26 5.64 -6.88
N ASN A 214 11.04 6.49 -5.90
CA ASN A 214 10.84 6.09 -4.51
C ASN A 214 9.62 6.78 -3.91
N PHE A 215 8.97 6.10 -2.98
CA PHE A 215 7.80 6.63 -2.29
C PHE A 215 8.18 7.39 -1.01
N VAL A 216 7.55 8.55 -0.84
CA VAL A 216 7.43 9.24 0.45
C VAL A 216 6.26 8.60 1.18
N ASP A 217 6.55 7.75 2.14
CA ASP A 217 5.53 6.96 2.83
C ASP A 217 5.72 6.94 4.35
N LEU A 218 4.70 6.48 5.08
CA LEU A 218 4.65 6.52 6.53
C LEU A 218 3.99 5.27 7.09
N ASP A 219 4.67 4.66 8.10
CA ASP A 219 4.11 3.60 8.93
C ASP A 219 4.18 3.96 10.41
N VAL A 220 3.54 3.16 11.23
CA VAL A 220 3.57 3.22 12.69
C VAL A 220 4.06 1.88 13.23
N LEU A 221 5.14 1.91 14.00
CA LEU A 221 5.48 0.83 14.92
C LEU A 221 4.51 0.88 16.09
N VAL A 222 3.93 -0.25 16.44
CA VAL A 222 2.91 -0.35 17.49
C VAL A 222 3.20 -1.56 18.39
N ALA A 223 2.97 -1.40 19.71
CA ALA A 223 3.16 -2.43 20.73
C ALA A 223 1.97 -2.45 21.70
N GLY A 224 1.66 -3.61 22.26
CA GLY A 224 0.63 -3.77 23.28
C GLY A 224 -0.79 -3.99 22.75
N PRO A 225 -1.84 -3.47 23.40
CA PRO A 225 -3.24 -3.81 23.11
C PRO A 225 -3.69 -3.59 21.65
N ALA A 226 -3.21 -2.54 20.99
CA ALA A 226 -3.55 -2.27 19.59
C ALA A 226 -3.05 -3.37 18.65
N VAL A 227 -1.92 -4.03 18.97
CA VAL A 227 -1.41 -5.16 18.17
C VAL A 227 -2.39 -6.32 18.20
N ARG A 228 -3.00 -6.62 19.35
CA ARG A 228 -4.02 -7.68 19.45
C ARG A 228 -5.25 -7.38 18.60
N LYS A 229 -5.64 -6.09 18.50
CA LYS A 229 -6.73 -5.65 17.61
C LYS A 229 -6.36 -5.78 16.12
N LEU A 230 -5.10 -5.47 15.76
CA LEU A 230 -4.57 -5.71 14.40
C LEU A 230 -4.57 -7.22 14.08
N SER A 231 -4.08 -8.05 14.98
CA SER A 231 -4.09 -9.51 14.80
C SER A 231 -5.50 -10.09 14.68
N ALA A 232 -6.47 -9.59 15.44
CA ALA A 232 -7.87 -9.98 15.30
C ALA A 232 -8.44 -9.55 13.93
N THR A 233 -8.00 -8.41 13.39
CA THR A 233 -8.33 -8.01 12.02
C THR A 233 -7.72 -8.97 11.01
N PHE A 234 -6.43 -9.27 11.14
CA PHE A 234 -5.76 -10.26 10.31
C PHE A 234 -6.49 -11.62 10.33
N ASP A 235 -6.87 -12.11 11.51
CA ASP A 235 -7.55 -13.40 11.65
C ASP A 235 -8.88 -13.44 10.89
N ARG A 236 -9.64 -12.33 10.85
CA ARG A 236 -10.87 -12.23 10.05
C ARG A 236 -10.60 -12.40 8.57
N PHE A 237 -9.57 -11.70 8.02
CA PHE A 237 -9.19 -11.84 6.63
C PHE A 237 -8.58 -13.21 6.32
N TRP A 238 -7.76 -13.72 7.23
CA TRP A 238 -7.13 -15.03 7.08
C TRP A 238 -8.13 -16.18 6.99
N ASN A 239 -9.17 -16.15 7.81
CA ASN A 239 -10.19 -17.19 7.86
C ASN A 239 -11.34 -16.98 6.87
N ASP A 240 -11.33 -15.89 6.11
CA ASP A 240 -12.37 -15.58 5.12
C ASP A 240 -12.33 -16.57 3.94
N PRO A 241 -13.48 -16.93 3.34
CA PRO A 241 -13.55 -17.74 2.13
C PRO A 241 -12.73 -17.21 0.96
N LEU A 242 -12.55 -15.88 0.83
CA LEU A 242 -11.75 -15.24 -0.22
C LEU A 242 -10.23 -15.38 -0.02
N ALA A 243 -9.76 -15.89 1.13
CA ALA A 243 -8.35 -16.15 1.40
C ALA A 243 -7.97 -17.58 0.98
N TYR A 244 -7.57 -17.78 -0.26
CA TYR A 244 -7.23 -19.09 -0.82
C TYR A 244 -5.79 -19.50 -0.50
N PRO A 245 -5.52 -20.72 0.00
CA PRO A 245 -4.16 -21.25 0.02
C PRO A 245 -3.52 -21.17 -1.36
N VAL A 246 -2.28 -20.71 -1.44
CA VAL A 246 -1.60 -20.46 -2.72
C VAL A 246 -1.58 -21.70 -3.62
N ALA A 247 -1.41 -22.90 -3.07
CA ALA A 247 -1.41 -24.17 -3.81
C ALA A 247 -2.76 -24.53 -4.44
N GLN A 248 -3.88 -23.92 -4.02
CA GLN A 248 -5.18 -24.10 -4.65
C GLN A 248 -5.38 -23.19 -5.88
N VAL A 249 -4.66 -22.08 -5.94
CA VAL A 249 -4.74 -21.08 -7.01
C VAL A 249 -3.65 -21.32 -8.06
N ILE A 250 -2.41 -21.58 -7.60
CA ILE A 250 -1.25 -21.83 -8.46
C ILE A 250 -0.99 -23.32 -8.45
N ARG A 251 -1.27 -23.98 -9.59
CA ARG A 251 -1.14 -25.44 -9.74
C ARG A 251 0.19 -25.88 -10.31
N GLU A 252 1.07 -24.95 -10.62
CA GLU A 252 2.39 -25.24 -11.18
C GLU A 252 3.32 -25.82 -10.10
N THR A 253 4.16 -26.78 -10.49
CA THR A 253 5.22 -27.27 -9.61
C THR A 253 6.36 -26.26 -9.63
N PRO A 254 6.72 -25.63 -8.49
CA PRO A 254 7.74 -24.59 -8.47
C PRO A 254 9.12 -25.20 -8.77
N ARG A 255 9.86 -24.58 -9.67
CA ARG A 255 11.27 -24.88 -9.93
C ARG A 255 12.15 -24.04 -9.01
N CYS A 256 12.03 -24.22 -7.71
CA CYS A 256 12.83 -23.47 -6.75
C CYS A 256 14.32 -23.79 -6.96
N LYS A 257 15.08 -22.83 -7.46
CA LYS A 257 16.52 -22.98 -7.66
C LYS A 257 17.22 -23.05 -6.30
N GLY A 258 17.82 -24.18 -6.00
CA GLY A 258 18.60 -24.47 -4.81
C GLY A 258 17.78 -24.82 -3.56
N PRO A 259 18.39 -25.51 -2.57
CA PRO A 259 17.86 -25.52 -1.23
C PRO A 259 17.85 -24.05 -0.76
N VAL A 260 16.78 -23.62 -0.09
CA VAL A 260 16.89 -22.49 0.83
C VAL A 260 17.91 -22.95 1.86
N SER A 261 19.16 -22.55 1.67
CA SER A 261 20.34 -23.17 2.30
C SER A 261 20.17 -23.19 3.81
N GLU A 262 20.24 -24.38 4.39
CA GLU A 262 20.25 -24.60 5.83
C GLU A 262 21.57 -24.15 6.50
N SER A 263 22.54 -23.63 5.72
CA SER A 263 23.82 -23.18 6.27
C SER A 263 24.43 -22.03 5.47
N PRO A 264 24.94 -20.99 6.17
CA PRO A 264 25.71 -19.89 5.56
C PRO A 264 27.10 -20.28 5.05
N GLN A 265 27.50 -21.54 5.13
CA GLN A 265 28.85 -22.01 4.82
C GLN A 265 28.78 -23.29 4.00
N GLN A 266 28.67 -23.17 2.69
CA GLN A 266 29.21 -24.10 1.69
C GLN A 266 28.63 -23.77 0.29
N GLU A 267 29.15 -22.72 -0.33
CA GLU A 267 29.15 -22.58 -1.78
C GLU A 267 30.57 -22.86 -2.28
N THR A 268 30.85 -24.12 -2.55
CA THR A 268 31.98 -24.48 -3.38
C THR A 268 31.47 -25.20 -4.63
N SER A 269 31.62 -24.52 -5.74
CA SER A 269 31.82 -24.98 -7.12
C SER A 269 31.03 -26.19 -7.64
N ALA A 270 30.03 -25.91 -8.48
CA ALA A 270 29.80 -26.64 -9.73
C ALA A 270 29.26 -25.64 -10.77
N GLN A 271 30.09 -25.35 -11.71
CA GLN A 271 29.96 -24.78 -13.05
C GLN A 271 28.63 -24.12 -13.47
N GLY A 272 28.68 -22.82 -13.70
CA GLY A 272 28.05 -22.16 -14.83
C GLY A 272 26.61 -21.70 -14.65
N GLU A 273 26.42 -20.69 -13.84
CA GLU A 273 25.60 -19.50 -14.05
C GLU A 273 25.58 -18.75 -12.70
N THR A 274 26.26 -17.64 -12.65
CA THR A 274 26.27 -16.75 -11.50
C THR A 274 24.82 -16.33 -11.17
N LEU A 275 24.28 -16.93 -10.10
CA LEU A 275 23.25 -16.24 -9.33
C LEU A 275 23.87 -14.89 -8.97
N GLU A 276 23.26 -13.79 -9.44
CA GLU A 276 23.64 -12.43 -9.03
C GLU A 276 23.85 -12.45 -7.53
N ALA A 277 25.05 -12.05 -7.13
CA ALA A 277 25.43 -11.96 -5.73
C ALA A 277 24.29 -11.26 -4.96
N PRO A 278 23.93 -11.70 -3.75
CA PRO A 278 22.89 -11.06 -2.98
C PRO A 278 23.24 -9.57 -2.96
N ASP A 279 22.26 -8.74 -3.37
CA ASP A 279 22.39 -7.28 -3.31
C ASP A 279 22.68 -6.92 -1.85
N SER A 280 23.97 -6.79 -1.57
CA SER A 280 24.54 -6.81 -0.22
C SER A 280 24.53 -5.42 0.42
N THR A 281 23.57 -4.56 0.02
CA THR A 281 23.40 -3.31 0.76
C THR A 281 22.89 -3.66 2.16
N PRO A 282 23.73 -3.56 3.20
CA PRO A 282 23.33 -3.95 4.55
C PRO A 282 22.10 -3.13 4.98
N VAL A 283 21.15 -3.79 5.63
CA VAL A 283 20.08 -3.09 6.32
C VAL A 283 20.66 -2.55 7.62
N PRO A 284 20.74 -1.22 7.81
CA PRO A 284 21.31 -0.66 9.02
C PRO A 284 20.47 -1.03 10.25
N PRO A 285 21.06 -1.06 11.46
CA PRO A 285 20.31 -1.27 12.69
C PRO A 285 19.22 -0.21 12.84
N SER A 286 18.00 -0.64 13.11
CA SER A 286 16.85 0.24 13.34
C SER A 286 16.83 0.78 14.77
N LEU A 287 16.07 1.85 14.99
CA LEU A 287 15.79 2.33 16.34
C LEU A 287 15.16 1.24 17.21
N LEU A 288 14.33 0.37 16.60
CA LEU A 288 13.76 -0.78 17.29
C LEU A 288 14.83 -1.79 17.74
N ALA A 289 15.84 -2.05 16.92
CA ALA A 289 16.93 -2.94 17.31
C ALA A 289 17.63 -2.47 18.59
N HIS A 290 17.98 -1.19 18.66
CA HIS A 290 18.59 -0.58 19.86
C HIS A 290 17.66 -0.64 21.09
N ASP A 291 16.35 -0.41 20.90
CA ASP A 291 15.37 -0.51 21.98
C ASP A 291 15.29 -1.93 22.54
N LEU A 292 15.28 -2.95 21.66
CA LEU A 292 15.22 -4.35 22.07
C LEU A 292 16.52 -4.82 22.76
N GLU A 293 17.68 -4.34 22.32
CA GLU A 293 18.96 -4.57 22.99
C GLU A 293 18.98 -3.96 24.40
N ALA A 294 18.46 -2.73 24.53
CA ALA A 294 18.27 -2.06 25.82
C ALA A 294 17.14 -2.68 26.66
N ARG A 295 16.40 -3.65 26.14
CA ARG A 295 15.22 -4.28 26.76
C ARG A 295 14.15 -3.28 27.23
N ARG A 296 14.02 -2.16 26.52
CA ARG A 296 13.09 -1.07 26.82
C ARG A 296 12.67 -0.36 25.54
N LEU A 297 11.35 -0.29 25.28
CA LEU A 297 10.79 0.40 24.14
C LEU A 297 10.62 1.90 24.45
N ARG A 298 11.27 2.75 23.65
CA ARG A 298 11.09 4.21 23.69
C ARG A 298 9.94 4.61 22.77
N LEU A 299 8.71 4.39 23.22
CA LEU A 299 7.48 4.65 22.49
C LEU A 299 6.64 5.70 23.23
N THR A 300 5.76 6.36 22.50
CA THR A 300 4.68 7.16 23.09
C THR A 300 3.53 6.23 23.43
N TRP A 301 3.18 6.14 24.70
CA TRP A 301 2.12 5.26 25.22
C TRP A 301 0.82 6.03 25.35
N VAL A 302 -0.22 5.59 24.63
CA VAL A 302 -1.54 6.23 24.58
C VAL A 302 -2.63 5.18 24.29
N ASP A 303 -3.91 5.54 24.48
CA ASP A 303 -5.03 4.71 24.01
C ASP A 303 -5.17 4.83 22.50
N VAL A 304 -4.78 3.79 21.77
CA VAL A 304 -4.82 3.71 20.31
C VAL A 304 -6.08 3.00 19.86
N ARG A 305 -6.85 3.66 18.97
CA ARG A 305 -7.97 3.00 18.30
C ARG A 305 -7.50 2.42 16.96
N VAL A 306 -7.81 1.15 16.73
CA VAL A 306 -7.61 0.47 15.46
C VAL A 306 -8.91 0.58 14.66
N LEU A 307 -8.85 1.17 13.49
CA LEU A 307 -9.91 1.21 12.50
C LEU A 307 -9.58 0.19 11.41
N ALA A 308 -10.53 -0.61 10.99
CA ALA A 308 -10.33 -1.56 9.91
C ALA A 308 -11.67 -1.97 9.30
N ASP A 309 -11.72 -2.04 7.99
CA ASP A 309 -12.82 -2.69 7.27
C ASP A 309 -12.82 -4.20 7.55
N THR A 310 -13.94 -4.84 7.28
CA THR A 310 -14.06 -6.29 7.31
C THR A 310 -13.96 -6.88 5.89
N PRO A 311 -13.61 -8.18 5.75
CA PRO A 311 -13.65 -8.85 4.45
C PRO A 311 -14.99 -8.74 3.73
N ALA A 312 -16.09 -8.63 4.49
CA ALA A 312 -17.44 -8.51 3.95
C ALA A 312 -17.66 -7.26 3.06
N LYS A 313 -16.79 -6.24 3.17
CA LYS A 313 -16.82 -5.09 2.24
C LYS A 313 -16.47 -5.53 0.80
N ILE A 314 -15.68 -6.61 0.67
CA ILE A 314 -15.34 -7.24 -0.61
C ILE A 314 -16.29 -8.42 -0.82
N GLY A 315 -17.34 -8.22 -1.57
CA GLY A 315 -18.31 -9.28 -1.86
C GLY A 315 -19.69 -8.75 -2.20
N SER A 316 -20.58 -9.67 -2.59
CA SER A 316 -21.92 -9.33 -3.04
C SER A 316 -22.92 -9.01 -1.91
N ALA A 317 -22.52 -9.16 -0.65
CA ALA A 317 -23.41 -8.91 0.48
C ALA A 317 -23.39 -7.43 0.88
N PRO A 318 -24.56 -6.80 1.09
CA PRO A 318 -24.61 -5.43 1.59
C PRO A 318 -24.00 -5.37 3.00
N VAL A 319 -22.92 -4.61 3.16
CA VAL A 319 -22.33 -4.30 4.48
C VAL A 319 -23.11 -3.15 5.10
N PRO A 320 -23.49 -3.22 6.38
CA PRO A 320 -24.05 -2.08 7.07
C PRO A 320 -23.10 -0.88 6.96
N LYS A 321 -23.56 0.27 6.47
CA LYS A 321 -22.75 1.49 6.31
C LYS A 321 -22.04 1.91 7.61
N SER A 322 -22.61 1.61 8.77
CA SER A 322 -22.07 1.91 10.09
C SER A 322 -20.77 1.16 10.46
N ALA A 323 -20.29 0.25 9.62
CA ALA A 323 -19.11 -0.58 9.87
C ALA A 323 -17.92 -0.23 8.96
N SER A 324 -18.02 0.81 8.11
CA SER A 324 -16.92 1.23 7.23
C SER A 324 -15.91 2.11 7.94
N ILE A 325 -14.61 1.89 7.66
CA ILE A 325 -13.55 2.81 8.10
C ILE A 325 -13.77 4.23 7.54
N ALA A 326 -14.35 4.37 6.36
CA ALA A 326 -14.61 5.67 5.74
C ALA A 326 -15.52 6.56 6.60
N ASP A 327 -16.60 6.00 7.19
CA ASP A 327 -17.48 6.74 8.09
C ASP A 327 -16.77 7.18 9.38
N GLU A 328 -15.88 6.34 9.92
CA GLU A 328 -15.07 6.69 11.09
C GLU A 328 -14.08 7.82 10.76
N VAL A 329 -13.46 7.75 9.57
CA VAL A 329 -12.55 8.78 9.08
C VAL A 329 -13.31 10.08 8.85
N ALA A 330 -14.46 10.05 8.18
CA ALA A 330 -15.29 11.25 7.95
C ALA A 330 -15.70 11.92 9.28
N ARG A 331 -16.08 11.13 10.29
CA ARG A 331 -16.38 11.66 11.64
C ARG A 331 -15.14 12.28 12.31
N LEU A 332 -13.98 11.66 12.17
CA LEU A 332 -12.72 12.21 12.67
C LEU A 332 -12.37 13.52 12.00
N LEU A 333 -12.45 13.61 10.66
CA LEU A 333 -12.22 14.84 9.90
C LEU A 333 -13.19 15.96 10.35
N GLY A 334 -14.49 15.63 10.44
CA GLY A 334 -15.55 16.57 10.87
C GLY A 334 -15.42 17.06 12.31
N SER A 335 -14.65 16.36 13.16
CA SER A 335 -14.41 16.76 14.55
C SER A 335 -13.40 17.90 14.70
N ALA A 336 -12.69 18.28 13.64
CA ALA A 336 -11.71 19.36 13.66
C ALA A 336 -12.34 20.71 14.06
N ARG A 337 -11.64 21.45 14.92
CA ARG A 337 -12.10 22.75 15.45
C ARG A 337 -11.15 23.89 15.13
N ARG A 338 -9.88 23.62 14.89
CA ARG A 338 -8.83 24.62 14.63
C ARG A 338 -8.07 24.37 13.35
N GLU A 339 -7.56 23.15 13.19
CA GLU A 339 -6.73 22.81 12.04
C GLU A 339 -6.95 21.35 11.63
N LEU A 340 -7.07 21.13 10.33
CA LEU A 340 -7.09 19.82 9.69
C LEU A 340 -5.95 19.76 8.67
N ILE A 341 -5.06 18.77 8.82
CA ILE A 341 -3.99 18.49 7.86
C ILE A 341 -4.24 17.13 7.24
N LEU A 342 -4.28 17.08 5.93
CA LEU A 342 -4.48 15.88 5.12
C LEU A 342 -3.23 15.60 4.31
N VAL A 343 -2.71 14.39 4.40
CA VAL A 343 -1.60 13.88 3.57
C VAL A 343 -2.11 12.62 2.87
N THR A 344 -2.26 12.69 1.56
CA THR A 344 -2.77 11.56 0.78
C THR A 344 -2.26 11.62 -0.66
N PRO A 345 -1.78 10.50 -1.22
CA PRO A 345 -1.30 10.47 -2.61
C PRO A 345 -2.42 10.69 -3.62
N TYR A 346 -3.63 10.22 -3.29
CA TYR A 346 -4.84 10.31 -4.11
C TYR A 346 -5.88 11.08 -3.33
N PHE A 347 -6.22 12.27 -3.84
CA PHE A 347 -7.16 13.19 -3.22
C PHE A 347 -8.29 13.50 -4.17
N VAL A 348 -9.34 12.68 -4.14
CA VAL A 348 -10.57 12.89 -4.91
C VAL A 348 -11.72 13.00 -3.92
N PRO A 349 -11.97 14.22 -3.38
CA PRO A 349 -12.89 14.41 -2.25
C PRO A 349 -14.35 14.12 -2.59
N GLY A 350 -14.73 14.15 -3.87
CA GLY A 350 -16.12 14.10 -4.28
C GLY A 350 -16.95 15.29 -3.74
N GLU A 351 -18.23 15.33 -4.04
CA GLU A 351 -19.11 16.39 -3.53
C GLU A 351 -19.21 16.34 -2.00
N HIS A 352 -19.32 15.16 -1.41
CA HIS A 352 -19.43 15.00 0.05
C HIS A 352 -18.18 15.49 0.80
N GLY A 353 -16.98 15.21 0.27
CA GLY A 353 -15.73 15.69 0.86
C GLY A 353 -15.59 17.21 0.72
N VAL A 354 -16.03 17.79 -0.40
CA VAL A 354 -16.06 19.25 -0.59
C VAL A 354 -17.03 19.90 0.38
N ASP A 355 -18.21 19.34 0.61
CA ASP A 355 -19.21 19.86 1.56
C ASP A 355 -18.71 19.77 3.01
N LEU A 356 -18.03 18.68 3.37
CA LEU A 356 -17.35 18.58 4.66
C LEU A 356 -16.29 19.69 4.83
N ILE A 357 -15.44 19.89 3.82
CA ILE A 357 -14.42 20.94 3.83
C ILE A 357 -15.06 22.33 3.94
N ARG A 358 -16.13 22.60 3.18
CA ARG A 358 -16.89 23.86 3.26
C ARG A 358 -17.38 24.12 4.68
N THR A 359 -18.03 23.13 5.29
CA THR A 359 -18.52 23.21 6.67
C THR A 359 -17.39 23.49 7.67
N LEU A 360 -16.22 22.86 7.49
CA LEU A 360 -15.04 23.12 8.32
C LEU A 360 -14.55 24.56 8.15
N ARG A 361 -14.45 25.04 6.89
CA ARG A 361 -14.01 26.41 6.60
C ARG A 361 -14.97 27.47 7.12
N GLU A 362 -16.27 27.26 7.02
CA GLU A 362 -17.30 28.14 7.61
C GLU A 362 -17.17 28.23 9.14
N ARG A 363 -16.72 27.15 9.80
CA ARG A 363 -16.39 27.15 11.24
C ARG A 363 -15.03 27.78 11.57
N GLY A 364 -14.29 28.28 10.57
CA GLY A 364 -12.97 28.87 10.74
C GLY A 364 -11.82 27.86 10.87
N VAL A 365 -12.06 26.57 10.60
CA VAL A 365 -11.02 25.54 10.65
C VAL A 365 -10.03 25.75 9.50
N ARG A 366 -8.73 25.82 9.79
CA ARG A 366 -7.68 25.85 8.79
C ARG A 366 -7.54 24.46 8.16
N VAL A 367 -7.72 24.33 6.84
CA VAL A 367 -7.58 23.06 6.12
C VAL A 367 -6.36 23.12 5.21
N ARG A 368 -5.46 22.13 5.36
CA ARG A 368 -4.20 22.02 4.61
C ARG A 368 -4.10 20.64 3.99
N VAL A 369 -3.77 20.54 2.72
CA VAL A 369 -3.70 19.28 1.97
C VAL A 369 -2.34 19.15 1.28
N LEU A 370 -1.68 18.01 1.42
CA LEU A 370 -0.52 17.61 0.64
C LEU A 370 -0.89 16.38 -0.19
N THR A 371 -0.74 16.51 -1.51
CA THR A 371 -0.98 15.43 -2.48
C THR A 371 0.09 15.41 -3.56
N ASN A 372 -0.04 14.53 -4.56
CA ASN A 372 0.87 14.46 -5.69
C ASN A 372 0.54 15.52 -6.76
N SER A 373 1.57 16.11 -7.37
CA SER A 373 1.43 16.75 -8.69
C SER A 373 1.24 15.71 -9.78
N LEU A 374 0.85 16.12 -10.99
CA LEU A 374 0.79 15.23 -12.15
C LEU A 374 2.16 14.59 -12.46
N ALA A 375 3.25 15.30 -12.20
CA ALA A 375 4.61 14.80 -12.43
C ALA A 375 5.07 13.78 -11.39
N SER A 376 4.52 13.81 -10.18
CA SER A 376 4.93 12.93 -9.07
C SER A 376 4.00 11.75 -8.83
N THR A 377 2.78 11.76 -9.36
CA THR A 377 1.82 10.67 -9.13
C THR A 377 2.22 9.39 -9.88
N ASP A 378 2.05 8.26 -9.22
CA ASP A 378 2.13 6.92 -9.82
C ASP A 378 0.80 6.46 -10.45
N ALA A 379 -0.31 7.20 -10.22
CA ALA A 379 -1.63 6.95 -10.76
C ALA A 379 -2.20 8.19 -11.50
N PRO A 380 -1.71 8.52 -12.72
CA PRO A 380 -2.11 9.74 -13.44
C PRO A 380 -3.62 9.85 -13.69
N VAL A 381 -4.33 8.75 -13.85
CA VAL A 381 -5.79 8.75 -14.06
C VAL A 381 -6.53 9.28 -12.83
N VAL A 382 -6.08 8.92 -11.62
CA VAL A 382 -6.65 9.44 -10.35
C VAL A 382 -6.41 10.93 -10.23
N HIS A 383 -5.26 11.43 -10.71
CA HIS A 383 -4.95 12.85 -10.71
C HIS A 383 -5.95 13.67 -11.54
N VAL A 384 -6.52 13.10 -12.62
CA VAL A 384 -7.60 13.76 -13.39
C VAL A 384 -8.82 14.04 -12.51
N GLY A 385 -9.22 13.08 -11.67
CA GLY A 385 -10.30 13.25 -10.70
C GLY A 385 -10.02 14.39 -9.72
N TYR A 386 -8.83 14.42 -9.13
CA TYR A 386 -8.39 15.48 -8.23
C TYR A 386 -8.37 16.87 -8.88
N ALA A 387 -7.81 16.97 -10.09
CA ALA A 387 -7.59 18.25 -10.76
C ALA A 387 -8.88 19.05 -10.96
N ARG A 388 -10.03 18.38 -11.06
CA ARG A 388 -11.36 19.03 -11.19
C ARG A 388 -11.74 19.85 -9.97
N TYR A 389 -11.29 19.45 -8.77
CA TYR A 389 -11.64 20.09 -7.49
C TYR A 389 -10.69 21.23 -7.09
N ARG A 390 -9.52 21.38 -7.72
CA ARG A 390 -8.53 22.41 -7.37
C ARG A 390 -9.10 23.82 -7.26
N PRO A 391 -9.84 24.36 -8.28
CA PRO A 391 -10.35 25.71 -8.22
C PRO A 391 -11.31 25.92 -7.04
N GLN A 392 -12.22 24.96 -6.82
CA GLN A 392 -13.22 25.02 -5.76
C GLN A 392 -12.59 24.92 -4.37
N LEU A 393 -11.60 24.05 -4.19
CA LEU A 393 -10.88 23.92 -2.91
C LEU A 393 -10.11 25.21 -2.55
N ILE A 394 -9.47 25.84 -3.55
CA ILE A 394 -8.77 27.12 -3.35
C ILE A 394 -9.78 28.23 -3.00
N ASP A 395 -10.94 28.29 -3.66
CA ASP A 395 -12.00 29.26 -3.36
C ASP A 395 -12.56 29.10 -1.94
N LEU A 396 -12.61 27.87 -1.44
CA LEU A 396 -12.95 27.58 -0.04
C LEU A 396 -11.82 27.96 0.94
N GLY A 397 -10.67 28.41 0.45
CA GLY A 397 -9.51 28.78 1.28
C GLY A 397 -8.72 27.58 1.82
N VAL A 398 -8.75 26.45 1.14
CA VAL A 398 -7.87 25.30 1.43
C VAL A 398 -6.45 25.65 1.02
N GLU A 399 -5.47 25.40 1.89
CA GLU A 399 -4.06 25.47 1.54
C GLU A 399 -3.64 24.16 0.87
N LEU A 400 -3.51 24.19 -0.45
CA LEU A 400 -3.28 23.00 -1.28
C LEU A 400 -1.83 22.96 -1.74
N TYR A 401 -1.15 21.84 -1.44
CA TYR A 401 0.26 21.60 -1.77
C TYR A 401 0.39 20.36 -2.65
N GLU A 402 1.17 20.47 -3.71
CA GLU A 402 1.49 19.37 -4.62
C GLU A 402 2.96 19.02 -4.57
N LEU A 403 3.25 17.76 -4.20
CA LEU A 403 4.63 17.25 -4.15
C LEU A 403 5.27 17.31 -5.53
N ARG A 404 6.52 17.76 -5.59
CA ARG A 404 7.37 17.68 -6.79
C ARG A 404 7.91 16.28 -6.96
N ASN A 405 8.17 15.90 -8.21
CA ASN A 405 8.80 14.61 -8.52
C ASN A 405 10.31 14.57 -8.22
N GLN A 406 10.94 15.69 -7.83
CA GLN A 406 12.34 15.76 -7.42
C GLN A 406 12.43 16.49 -6.08
N LEU A 407 12.95 15.81 -5.06
CA LEU A 407 13.17 16.38 -3.74
C LEU A 407 14.60 16.97 -3.72
N GLY A 408 14.71 18.29 -3.84
CA GLY A 408 15.93 19.04 -4.09
C GLY A 408 17.03 18.97 -3.01
N THR A 409 16.89 18.17 -1.96
CA THR A 409 17.88 18.06 -0.88
C THR A 409 18.41 16.63 -0.72
N PRO A 410 19.76 16.42 -0.64
CA PRO A 410 20.36 15.09 -0.47
C PRO A 410 20.00 14.40 0.86
N ARG A 411 19.49 15.13 1.85
CA ARG A 411 19.14 14.64 3.19
C ARG A 411 17.83 15.25 3.65
N SER A 412 16.71 14.60 3.33
CA SER A 412 15.44 14.88 4.00
C SER A 412 15.20 13.85 5.12
N GLN A 413 14.36 14.16 6.09
CA GLN A 413 13.90 13.19 7.11
C GLN A 413 13.18 11.99 6.47
N LEU A 414 12.73 12.15 5.22
CA LEU A 414 12.01 11.14 4.43
C LEU A 414 12.93 10.04 3.86
N GLY A 415 14.25 10.27 3.81
CA GLY A 415 15.24 9.34 3.25
C GLY A 415 16.19 10.00 2.26
N ARG A 416 17.05 9.19 1.65
CA ARG A 416 18.06 9.64 0.66
C ARG A 416 17.54 9.37 -0.75
N PHE A 417 16.75 10.27 -1.30
CA PHE A 417 16.20 10.12 -2.65
C PHE A 417 17.28 10.29 -3.75
N GLY A 418 18.35 11.04 -3.50
CA GLY A 418 19.38 11.29 -4.49
C GLY A 418 18.81 11.92 -5.77
N SER A 419 19.10 11.30 -6.92
CA SER A 419 18.54 11.66 -8.24
C SER A 419 17.27 10.89 -8.60
N SER A 420 16.75 9.98 -7.73
CA SER A 420 15.52 9.24 -8.01
C SER A 420 14.31 10.18 -7.98
N LEU A 421 13.29 9.81 -8.75
CA LEU A 421 12.01 10.49 -8.68
C LEU A 421 11.31 10.18 -7.35
N ALA A 422 10.52 11.13 -6.87
CA ALA A 422 9.73 10.99 -5.65
C ALA A 422 8.24 11.01 -5.98
N SER A 423 7.48 10.15 -5.29
CA SER A 423 6.02 10.13 -5.30
C SER A 423 5.51 10.04 -3.86
N LEU A 424 4.49 10.81 -3.53
CA LEU A 424 3.80 10.68 -2.24
C LEU A 424 3.01 9.37 -2.22
N HIS A 425 3.15 8.59 -1.13
CA HIS A 425 2.32 7.42 -0.88
C HIS A 425 1.81 7.34 0.56
N ALA A 426 2.22 8.25 1.45
CA ALA A 426 1.75 8.35 2.83
C ALA A 426 0.26 8.71 2.90
N LYS A 427 -0.48 8.06 3.82
CA LYS A 427 -1.88 8.37 4.14
C LYS A 427 -1.95 8.71 5.62
N ALA A 428 -2.08 10.00 5.91
CA ALA A 428 -2.10 10.50 7.27
C ALA A 428 -3.01 11.72 7.42
N VAL A 429 -3.59 11.86 8.60
CA VAL A 429 -4.42 12.99 8.98
C VAL A 429 -3.94 13.51 10.32
N VAL A 430 -3.92 14.85 10.50
CA VAL A 430 -3.74 15.48 11.81
C VAL A 430 -4.94 16.36 12.11
N VAL A 431 -5.58 16.10 13.24
CA VAL A 431 -6.70 16.90 13.75
C VAL A 431 -6.22 17.71 14.95
N ASP A 432 -6.37 19.04 14.85
CA ASP A 432 -6.13 20.01 15.92
C ASP A 432 -4.75 19.85 16.61
N ARG A 433 -3.74 19.37 15.90
CA ARG A 433 -2.37 19.09 16.39
C ARG A 433 -2.33 18.17 17.62
N SER A 434 -3.36 17.37 17.81
CA SER A 434 -3.52 16.50 18.99
C SER A 434 -3.77 15.04 18.64
N THR A 435 -4.46 14.78 17.55
CA THR A 435 -4.83 13.42 17.12
C THR A 435 -4.31 13.17 15.70
N VAL A 436 -3.74 11.99 15.51
CA VAL A 436 -3.21 11.56 14.22
C VAL A 436 -3.95 10.30 13.78
N LEU A 437 -4.28 10.20 12.50
CA LEU A 437 -4.61 8.96 11.82
C LEU A 437 -3.48 8.62 10.85
N VAL A 438 -2.99 7.39 10.90
CA VAL A 438 -2.07 6.83 9.89
C VAL A 438 -2.59 5.47 9.48
N GLY A 439 -2.60 5.18 8.18
CA GLY A 439 -3.09 3.90 7.67
C GLY A 439 -2.90 3.71 6.18
N SER A 440 -3.75 2.86 5.62
CA SER A 440 -3.73 2.51 4.20
C SER A 440 -4.74 3.29 3.36
N MET A 441 -5.74 3.96 3.97
CA MET A 441 -6.86 4.59 3.30
C MET A 441 -6.46 5.91 2.62
N ASN A 442 -6.63 5.99 1.31
CA ASN A 442 -6.60 7.25 0.57
C ASN A 442 -7.91 8.02 0.78
N LEU A 443 -7.92 9.30 0.39
CA LEU A 443 -9.13 10.12 0.34
C LEU A 443 -9.66 10.15 -1.10
N ASP A 444 -10.12 8.99 -1.57
CA ASP A 444 -10.67 8.76 -2.89
C ASP A 444 -11.86 7.76 -2.84
N PRO A 445 -12.74 7.74 -3.86
CA PRO A 445 -13.89 6.86 -3.92
C PRO A 445 -13.53 5.36 -3.89
N ARG A 446 -12.37 4.99 -4.44
CA ARG A 446 -11.91 3.62 -4.44
C ARG A 446 -11.61 3.10 -3.03
N SER A 447 -10.95 3.89 -2.20
CA SER A 447 -10.70 3.55 -0.79
C SER A 447 -11.99 3.56 0.03
N GLU A 448 -12.93 4.46 -0.29
CA GLU A 448 -14.23 4.53 0.37
C GLU A 448 -15.12 3.32 0.09
N HIS A 449 -15.22 2.89 -1.19
CA HIS A 449 -16.24 1.94 -1.63
C HIS A 449 -15.72 0.55 -2.01
N LEU A 450 -14.50 0.44 -2.53
CA LEU A 450 -14.01 -0.78 -3.17
C LEU A 450 -12.94 -1.51 -2.37
N ASN A 451 -11.99 -0.80 -1.78
CA ASN A 451 -10.89 -1.43 -1.05
C ASN A 451 -11.24 -1.62 0.43
N THR A 452 -10.72 -2.68 1.03
CA THR A 452 -10.68 -2.76 2.49
C THR A 452 -9.43 -2.08 3.02
N GLU A 453 -9.63 -1.22 3.99
CA GLU A 453 -8.60 -0.35 4.54
C GLU A 453 -8.41 -0.58 6.05
N MET A 454 -7.29 -0.08 6.58
CA MET A 454 -7.02 -0.05 8.02
C MET A 454 -6.21 1.18 8.42
N GLY A 455 -6.30 1.56 9.70
CA GLY A 455 -5.55 2.68 10.24
C GLY A 455 -5.56 2.72 11.77
N LEU A 456 -4.67 3.53 12.31
CA LEU A 456 -4.52 3.80 13.74
C LEU A 456 -4.89 5.24 14.04
N VAL A 457 -5.84 5.46 14.93
CA VAL A 457 -6.12 6.79 15.51
C VAL A 457 -5.33 6.91 16.80
N ILE A 458 -4.44 7.88 16.84
CA ILE A 458 -3.41 8.07 17.88
C ILE A 458 -3.62 9.45 18.52
N PRO A 459 -4.22 9.54 19.72
CA PRO A 459 -4.42 10.80 20.43
C PRO A 459 -3.14 11.19 21.17
N ALA A 460 -2.12 11.65 20.44
CA ALA A 460 -0.79 11.98 20.95
C ALA A 460 -0.28 13.31 20.38
N PRO A 461 -0.34 14.43 21.13
CA PRO A 461 0.16 15.73 20.66
C PRO A 461 1.63 15.71 20.23
N GLY A 462 2.48 14.90 20.88
CA GLY A 462 3.88 14.72 20.50
C GLY A 462 4.07 14.08 19.12
N ILE A 463 3.27 13.06 18.80
CA ILE A 463 3.25 12.41 17.48
C ILE A 463 2.66 13.38 16.44
N ALA A 464 1.57 14.07 16.77
CA ALA A 464 0.98 15.09 15.91
C ALA A 464 1.98 16.20 15.57
N ALA A 465 2.74 16.70 16.55
CA ALA A 465 3.76 17.71 16.32
C ALA A 465 4.91 17.21 15.41
N GLN A 466 5.28 15.93 15.47
CA GLN A 466 6.27 15.34 14.54
C GLN A 466 5.73 15.37 13.10
N LEU A 467 4.48 14.94 12.90
CA LEU A 467 3.86 14.89 11.58
C LEU A 467 3.63 16.29 11.01
N VAL A 468 3.22 17.27 11.85
CA VAL A 468 3.08 18.68 11.44
C VAL A 468 4.41 19.24 10.96
N ARG A 469 5.51 19.03 11.70
CA ARG A 469 6.85 19.49 11.27
C ARG A 469 7.27 18.85 9.94
N LEU A 470 6.99 17.55 9.76
CA LEU A 470 7.28 16.86 8.51
C LEU A 470 6.46 17.43 7.35
N PHE A 471 5.16 17.68 7.57
CA PHE A 471 4.30 18.34 6.59
C PHE A 471 4.82 19.74 6.24
N ASP A 472 5.15 20.56 7.23
CA ASP A 472 5.63 21.93 7.02
C ASP A 472 6.95 21.97 6.23
N ASP A 473 7.87 21.02 6.51
CA ASP A 473 9.13 20.87 5.77
C ASP A 473 8.88 20.48 4.31
N VAL A 474 8.05 19.47 4.06
CA VAL A 474 7.72 19.01 2.70
C VAL A 474 6.94 20.05 1.91
N ALA A 475 5.96 20.69 2.54
CA ALA A 475 5.16 21.76 1.92
C ALA A 475 6.04 22.94 1.48
N LYS A 476 7.02 23.32 2.31
CA LYS A 476 7.94 24.44 2.03
C LYS A 476 9.03 24.09 1.02
N ASN A 477 9.67 22.92 1.20
CA ASN A 477 10.95 22.62 0.54
C ASN A 477 10.83 21.63 -0.63
N SER A 478 9.67 20.98 -0.79
CA SER A 478 9.50 19.89 -1.75
C SER A 478 8.19 19.94 -2.54
N SER A 479 7.37 20.97 -2.33
CA SER A 479 6.03 21.08 -2.95
C SER A 479 5.78 22.45 -3.55
N TYR A 480 4.88 22.50 -4.51
CA TYR A 480 4.26 23.74 -4.95
C TYR A 480 3.02 24.02 -4.12
N ARG A 481 2.79 25.28 -3.76
CA ARG A 481 1.50 25.74 -3.27
C ARG A 481 0.63 26.17 -4.45
N LEU A 482 -0.60 25.69 -4.51
CA LEU A 482 -1.55 26.12 -5.52
C LEU A 482 -2.27 27.38 -5.07
N GLU A 483 -2.31 28.35 -5.98
CA GLU A 483 -2.95 29.64 -5.80
C GLU A 483 -3.70 30.05 -7.08
N LYS A 484 -4.53 31.08 -7.02
CA LYS A 484 -5.05 31.76 -8.21
C LYS A 484 -4.27 33.05 -8.42
N ASP A 485 -3.94 33.35 -9.67
CA ASP A 485 -3.41 34.63 -10.07
C ASP A 485 -4.53 35.70 -10.15
N ASP A 486 -4.17 36.93 -10.52
CA ASP A 486 -5.11 38.08 -10.64
C ASP A 486 -6.18 37.84 -11.72
N ASP A 487 -5.91 36.97 -12.70
CA ASP A 487 -6.85 36.56 -13.75
C ASP A 487 -7.74 35.37 -13.32
N GLY A 488 -7.56 34.83 -12.08
CA GLY A 488 -8.27 33.66 -11.56
C GLY A 488 -7.76 32.33 -12.10
N ARG A 489 -6.59 32.29 -12.76
CA ARG A 489 -5.97 31.08 -13.28
C ARG A 489 -5.13 30.41 -12.20
N LEU A 490 -5.03 29.07 -12.26
CA LEU A 490 -4.18 28.32 -11.33
C LEU A 490 -2.69 28.63 -11.56
N ARG A 491 -1.99 28.90 -10.47
CA ARG A 491 -0.55 29.11 -10.39
C ARG A 491 0.08 28.15 -9.38
N TRP A 492 1.27 27.65 -9.68
CA TRP A 492 2.08 26.81 -8.81
C TRP A 492 3.21 27.65 -8.19
N ALA A 493 2.95 28.19 -7.01
CA ALA A 493 3.90 29.02 -6.29
C ALA A 493 4.95 28.18 -5.56
N GLY A 494 6.21 28.54 -5.66
CA GLY A 494 7.32 27.91 -4.92
C GLY A 494 7.37 28.36 -3.48
N GLY A 495 7.68 27.44 -2.55
CA GLY A 495 7.75 27.75 -1.11
C GLY A 495 9.12 28.24 -0.63
N SER A 496 10.18 28.10 -1.42
CA SER A 496 11.56 28.44 -1.05
C SER A 496 12.44 28.60 -2.28
N PRO A 497 13.68 29.14 -2.14
CA PRO A 497 14.64 29.23 -3.25
C PRO A 497 14.96 27.89 -3.93
N SER A 498 14.83 26.78 -3.22
CA SER A 498 14.97 25.41 -3.78
C SER A 498 13.72 24.95 -4.56
N VAL A 499 12.61 25.67 -4.44
CA VAL A 499 11.35 25.41 -5.13
C VAL A 499 10.87 26.75 -5.70
N PRO A 500 11.41 27.20 -6.86
CA PRO A 500 10.96 28.42 -7.49
C PRO A 500 9.53 28.26 -8.01
N ASP A 501 8.87 29.38 -8.27
CA ASP A 501 7.58 29.42 -8.95
C ASP A 501 7.67 28.69 -10.29
N ALA A 502 6.63 27.98 -10.65
CA ALA A 502 6.57 27.26 -11.90
C ALA A 502 5.64 27.97 -12.88
N GLU A 503 6.15 28.23 -14.08
CA GLU A 503 5.35 28.73 -15.18
C GLU A 503 4.58 27.61 -15.87
N GLY A 504 3.40 27.94 -16.35
CA GLY A 504 2.54 27.02 -17.10
C GLY A 504 1.73 26.07 -16.22
N ARG A 505 1.04 25.15 -16.88
CA ARG A 505 0.15 24.16 -16.24
C ARG A 505 0.89 22.86 -15.99
N GLU A 506 0.63 22.20 -14.86
CA GLU A 506 1.20 20.88 -14.50
C GLU A 506 2.74 20.85 -14.57
N PRO A 507 3.43 21.53 -13.64
CA PRO A 507 4.89 21.63 -13.66
C PRO A 507 5.56 20.25 -13.59
N GLY A 508 6.66 20.08 -14.36
CA GLY A 508 7.43 18.85 -14.38
C GLY A 508 6.78 17.70 -15.16
N ALA A 509 5.51 17.80 -15.53
CA ALA A 509 4.85 16.79 -16.37
C ALA A 509 5.23 16.94 -17.85
N SER A 510 5.52 15.81 -18.52
CA SER A 510 5.82 15.81 -19.95
C SER A 510 4.60 16.24 -20.79
N LEU A 511 4.85 16.82 -21.97
CA LEU A 511 3.78 17.19 -22.90
C LEU A 511 2.90 15.97 -23.25
N GLY A 512 3.52 14.80 -23.48
CA GLY A 512 2.79 13.56 -23.78
C GLY A 512 1.86 13.15 -22.66
N LEU A 513 2.30 13.23 -21.39
CA LEU A 513 1.47 12.91 -20.23
C LEU A 513 0.30 13.90 -20.11
N ARG A 514 0.54 15.20 -20.27
CA ARG A 514 -0.53 16.24 -20.24
C ARG A 514 -1.58 16.00 -21.32
N THR A 515 -1.14 15.69 -22.56
CA THR A 515 -2.04 15.39 -23.68
C THR A 515 -2.84 14.13 -23.42
N LEU A 516 -2.20 13.06 -22.92
CA LEU A 516 -2.88 11.82 -22.57
C LEU A 516 -3.96 12.06 -21.49
N MET A 517 -3.63 12.79 -20.44
CA MET A 517 -4.60 13.12 -19.38
C MET A 517 -5.76 13.97 -19.89
N PHE A 518 -5.48 14.97 -20.74
CA PHE A 518 -6.53 15.76 -21.39
C PHE A 518 -7.51 14.88 -22.21
N LEU A 519 -6.99 13.91 -22.97
CA LEU A 519 -7.80 12.98 -23.74
C LEU A 519 -8.59 11.99 -22.86
N LEU A 520 -8.04 11.57 -21.72
CA LEU A 520 -8.70 10.63 -20.79
C LEU A 520 -9.72 11.29 -19.88
N THR A 521 -9.66 12.62 -19.68
CA THR A 521 -10.55 13.35 -18.77
C THR A 521 -12.04 13.06 -18.97
N PRO A 522 -12.59 12.99 -20.20
CA PRO A 522 -14.02 12.68 -20.43
C PRO A 522 -14.41 11.23 -20.08
N PHE A 523 -13.42 10.33 -20.00
CA PHE A 523 -13.63 8.88 -19.85
C PHE A 523 -13.21 8.36 -18.45
N ALA A 524 -12.85 9.24 -17.53
CA ALA A 524 -12.47 8.88 -16.17
C ALA A 524 -13.65 9.10 -15.20
N PRO A 525 -14.54 8.10 -15.02
CA PRO A 525 -15.65 8.22 -14.07
C PRO A 525 -15.11 8.23 -12.66
N GLU A 526 -15.63 9.15 -11.84
CA GLU A 526 -15.12 9.40 -10.50
C GLU A 526 -15.24 8.20 -9.57
N GLU A 527 -16.29 7.39 -9.74
CA GLU A 527 -16.58 6.22 -8.92
C GLU A 527 -15.52 5.10 -9.05
N LEU A 528 -14.70 5.15 -10.08
CA LEU A 528 -13.64 4.15 -10.35
C LEU A 528 -12.23 4.65 -10.03
N LEU A 529 -12.10 5.94 -9.66
CA LEU A 529 -10.81 6.59 -9.38
C LEU A 529 -10.30 6.36 -7.97
#